data_cf2cb071c10f0481610ce01f6064a4e6
#
_entry.id   cf2cb071c10f0481610ce01f6064a4e6
#
_cell.length_a   1.000
_cell.length_b   1.000
_cell.length_c   1.000
_cell.angle_alpha   90.00
_cell.angle_beta   90.00
_cell.angle_gamma   90.00
#
_symmetry.space_group_name_H-M   'P 1'
#
loop_
_entity.id
_entity.type
_entity.pdbx_description
1 polymer ?
#
loop_
_entity_poly.entity_id
_entity_poly.type
_entity_poly.pdbx_seq_one_letter_code
_entity_poly.pdbx_strand_id
1 'polypeptide(L)'
;VGEDEMTPGWTSYRRHLLYQTYDVTEYLQKGINGAGAMLAPGWYKGVMGLTKARNNYGDQTAFTMELLIRYTDGTTESVYTDPSWKGCDSPVVFAEIYDGETYDAALEIPDWSKAETTKGDWKPVQLVFFDTQVMRAQYAAKVRVMDRIPAKRIFKTPAGDTVIDFAQNMAGRIEVTAAGKPGDVIELHCFEVLDKDGNVYLDNLRAAKATMKYTFAREETVTWHPTFTYMGFQYALIVSYPGEPKAENFTACTLHSNMASNGSLE
;
A
#
# COMPACT_ATOMS: atom_id res chain seq x y z
N VAL A 1 -2.19 4.28 11.71
CA VAL A 1 -2.11 3.70 13.05
C VAL A 1 -1.73 2.24 12.96
N GLY A 2 -0.79 1.77 13.80
CA GLY A 2 -0.32 0.39 13.80
C GLY A 2 0.64 0.07 12.65
N GLU A 3 1.02 -1.22 12.56
CA GLU A 3 2.00 -1.75 11.60
C GLU A 3 1.38 -2.75 10.61
N ASP A 4 0.06 -2.84 10.60
CA ASP A 4 -0.66 -3.83 9.80
C ASP A 4 -0.78 -3.35 8.35
N GLU A 5 -0.36 -4.20 7.43
CA GLU A 5 -0.35 -3.95 6.00
C GLU A 5 -1.54 -4.66 5.33
N MET A 6 -1.95 -4.18 4.15
CA MET A 6 -2.98 -4.81 3.32
C MET A 6 -4.29 -5.10 4.06
N THR A 7 -4.67 -4.24 5.02
CA THR A 7 -5.91 -4.37 5.79
C THR A 7 -7.14 -3.99 4.94
N PRO A 8 -8.30 -4.59 5.21
CA PRO A 8 -8.64 -5.59 6.22
C PRO A 8 -8.23 -7.03 5.87
N GLY A 9 -7.50 -7.27 4.80
CA GLY A 9 -7.19 -8.59 4.26
C GLY A 9 -8.31 -9.13 3.36
N TRP A 10 -8.03 -10.24 2.65
CA TRP A 10 -8.98 -10.83 1.73
C TRP A 10 -9.76 -11.96 2.40
N THR A 11 -11.07 -11.79 2.47
CA THR A 11 -12.03 -12.81 2.91
C THR A 11 -13.20 -12.87 1.91
N SER A 12 -14.14 -13.75 2.13
CA SER A 12 -15.44 -13.68 1.42
C SER A 12 -16.25 -12.54 2.00
N TYR A 13 -16.03 -11.31 1.53
CA TYR A 13 -16.61 -10.07 2.09
C TYR A 13 -18.14 -10.05 2.21
N ARG A 14 -18.85 -10.87 1.42
CA ARG A 14 -20.29 -11.05 1.56
C ARG A 14 -20.70 -11.85 2.81
N ARG A 15 -19.73 -12.49 3.49
CA ARG A 15 -19.96 -13.32 4.68
C ARG A 15 -19.11 -12.92 5.87
N HIS A 16 -17.86 -12.53 5.60
CA HIS A 16 -16.90 -12.15 6.62
C HIS A 16 -16.12 -10.92 6.14
N LEU A 17 -16.30 -9.82 6.84
CA LEU A 17 -15.49 -8.62 6.71
C LEU A 17 -14.72 -8.40 8.01
N LEU A 18 -13.40 -8.45 7.94
CA LEU A 18 -12.57 -8.29 9.14
C LEU A 18 -12.43 -6.80 9.49
N TYR A 19 -12.52 -6.49 10.77
CA TYR A 19 -12.14 -5.18 11.29
C TYR A 19 -10.94 -5.28 12.21
N GLN A 20 -10.13 -4.24 12.26
CA GLN A 20 -8.96 -4.09 13.12
C GLN A 20 -9.31 -3.18 14.29
N THR A 21 -8.68 -3.46 15.43
CA THR A 21 -8.78 -2.63 16.63
C THR A 21 -7.38 -2.18 17.03
N TYR A 22 -7.22 -0.89 17.28
CA TYR A 22 -5.96 -0.27 17.66
C TYR A 22 -6.16 0.55 18.94
N ASP A 23 -5.20 0.48 19.85
CA ASP A 23 -5.09 1.45 20.93
C ASP A 23 -4.50 2.74 20.37
N VAL A 24 -5.28 3.81 20.43
CA VAL A 24 -4.91 5.13 19.92
C VAL A 24 -4.76 6.17 21.03
N THR A 25 -4.69 5.72 22.28
CA THR A 25 -4.66 6.59 23.47
C THR A 25 -3.54 7.63 23.37
N GLU A 26 -2.34 7.24 22.95
CA GLU A 26 -1.19 8.12 22.85
C GLU A 26 -1.26 9.16 21.71
N TYR A 27 -2.16 8.95 20.73
CA TYR A 27 -2.37 9.88 19.61
C TYR A 27 -3.45 10.93 19.89
N LEU A 28 -4.23 10.76 20.97
CA LEU A 28 -5.31 11.67 21.32
C LEU A 28 -4.81 12.78 22.24
N GLN A 29 -5.31 13.98 22.01
CA GLN A 29 -5.04 15.14 22.85
C GLN A 29 -6.35 15.82 23.27
N LYS A 30 -6.27 16.63 24.33
CA LYS A 30 -7.41 17.46 24.74
C LYS A 30 -7.68 18.52 23.68
N GLY A 31 -8.94 18.63 23.25
CA GLY A 31 -9.38 19.58 22.23
C GLY A 31 -9.60 18.90 20.89
N ILE A 32 -9.21 19.55 19.79
CA ILE A 32 -9.49 19.10 18.44
C ILE A 32 -8.50 17.99 18.05
N ASN A 33 -9.03 16.88 17.54
CA ASN A 33 -8.30 15.75 16.99
C ASN A 33 -8.76 15.50 15.56
N GLY A 34 -7.87 15.01 14.70
CA GLY A 34 -8.18 14.61 13.32
C GLY A 34 -8.05 13.10 13.14
N ALA A 35 -8.96 12.52 12.39
CA ALA A 35 -8.88 11.13 11.95
C ALA A 35 -9.17 11.04 10.46
N GLY A 36 -8.43 10.19 9.76
CA GLY A 36 -8.61 9.97 8.33
C GLY A 36 -8.17 8.58 7.90
N ALA A 37 -8.70 8.14 6.76
CA ALA A 37 -8.34 6.88 6.15
C ALA A 37 -8.10 7.06 4.65
N MET A 38 -7.10 6.37 4.11
CA MET A 38 -6.84 6.29 2.68
C MET A 38 -7.36 4.94 2.17
N LEU A 39 -8.11 4.96 1.09
CA LEU A 39 -8.79 3.78 0.55
C LEU A 39 -8.31 3.49 -0.87
N ALA A 40 -8.18 2.21 -1.19
CA ALA A 40 -7.88 1.73 -2.53
C ALA A 40 -8.81 0.56 -2.91
N PRO A 41 -8.92 0.20 -4.21
CA PRO A 41 -9.77 -0.88 -4.67
C PRO A 41 -9.50 -2.23 -3.99
N GLY A 42 -8.24 -2.61 -3.78
CA GLY A 42 -7.81 -3.85 -3.15
C GLY A 42 -8.48 -5.09 -3.75
N TRP A 43 -8.72 -6.10 -2.94
CA TRP A 43 -9.46 -7.31 -3.35
C TRP A 43 -10.97 -7.10 -3.48
N TYR A 44 -11.50 -6.03 -2.90
CA TYR A 44 -12.94 -5.77 -2.89
C TYR A 44 -13.47 -5.35 -4.26
N LYS A 45 -12.84 -4.34 -4.85
CA LYS A 45 -13.26 -3.69 -6.09
C LYS A 45 -12.26 -3.91 -7.24
N GLY A 46 -11.00 -4.18 -6.92
CA GLY A 46 -9.90 -4.27 -7.87
C GLY A 46 -10.00 -5.45 -8.82
N VAL A 47 -9.05 -5.51 -9.73
CA VAL A 47 -8.93 -6.60 -10.71
C VAL A 47 -8.50 -7.89 -10.03
N MET A 48 -9.23 -8.97 -10.28
CA MET A 48 -8.99 -10.28 -9.68
C MET A 48 -8.95 -11.38 -10.72
N GLY A 49 -8.01 -12.32 -10.50
CA GLY A 49 -7.91 -13.57 -11.25
C GLY A 49 -7.53 -13.41 -12.73
N LEU A 50 -7.49 -14.53 -13.42
CA LEU A 50 -7.09 -14.62 -14.84
C LEU A 50 -8.08 -13.94 -15.78
N THR A 51 -9.35 -13.85 -15.39
CA THR A 51 -10.41 -13.24 -16.19
C THR A 51 -10.44 -11.71 -16.10
N LYS A 52 -9.55 -11.12 -15.29
CA LYS A 52 -9.54 -9.69 -14.98
C LYS A 52 -10.88 -9.16 -14.51
N ALA A 53 -11.63 -9.98 -13.76
CA ALA A 53 -12.90 -9.57 -13.18
C ALA A 53 -12.69 -8.41 -12.18
N ARG A 54 -13.55 -7.40 -12.27
CA ARG A 54 -13.59 -6.25 -11.34
C ARG A 54 -14.88 -6.25 -10.55
N ASN A 55 -14.88 -5.49 -9.45
CA ASN A 55 -16.09 -5.25 -8.65
C ASN A 55 -16.70 -6.55 -8.12
N ASN A 56 -15.86 -7.54 -7.77
CA ASN A 56 -16.35 -8.87 -7.36
C ASN A 56 -17.25 -8.83 -6.13
N TYR A 57 -17.06 -7.84 -5.25
CA TYR A 57 -17.83 -7.67 -4.04
C TYR A 57 -18.66 -6.38 -4.03
N GLY A 58 -18.25 -5.36 -4.74
CA GLY A 58 -18.92 -4.08 -4.90
C GLY A 58 -18.13 -3.12 -5.78
N ASP A 59 -18.77 -2.06 -6.23
CA ASP A 59 -18.23 -1.06 -7.15
C ASP A 59 -17.84 0.25 -6.45
N GLN A 60 -18.05 0.34 -5.14
CA GLN A 60 -17.71 1.51 -4.32
C GLN A 60 -16.86 1.08 -3.13
N THR A 61 -15.74 1.75 -2.92
CA THR A 61 -14.97 1.63 -1.68
C THR A 61 -15.66 2.42 -0.58
N ALA A 62 -15.71 1.86 0.62
CA ALA A 62 -16.32 2.51 1.78
C ALA A 62 -15.46 2.28 3.04
N PHE A 63 -15.64 3.13 4.03
CA PHE A 63 -14.93 3.06 5.30
C PHE A 63 -15.90 3.27 6.45
N THR A 64 -15.74 2.48 7.51
CA THR A 64 -16.43 2.67 8.78
C THR A 64 -15.43 2.59 9.92
N MET A 65 -15.59 3.45 10.91
CA MET A 65 -14.76 3.52 12.10
C MET A 65 -15.63 3.85 13.33
N GLU A 66 -15.28 3.24 14.45
CA GLU A 66 -15.70 3.66 15.77
C GLU A 66 -14.46 3.99 16.60
N LEU A 67 -14.45 5.17 17.22
CA LEU A 67 -13.49 5.55 18.24
C LEU A 67 -14.20 5.51 19.60
N LEU A 68 -13.85 4.53 20.43
CA LEU A 68 -14.35 4.42 21.78
C LEU A 68 -13.38 5.09 22.76
N ILE A 69 -13.82 6.16 23.41
CA ILE A 69 -13.05 6.92 24.38
C ILE A 69 -13.55 6.56 25.78
N ARG A 70 -12.62 6.17 26.64
CA ARG A 70 -12.90 5.97 28.07
C ARG A 70 -12.15 7.01 28.87
N TYR A 71 -12.88 7.87 29.55
CA TYR A 71 -12.31 8.93 30.39
C TYR A 71 -11.86 8.42 31.77
N THR A 72 -10.99 9.19 32.42
CA THR A 72 -10.45 8.84 33.76
C THR A 72 -11.49 8.86 34.87
N ASP A 73 -12.63 9.53 34.67
CA ASP A 73 -13.77 9.53 35.58
C ASP A 73 -14.70 8.30 35.37
N GLY A 74 -14.38 7.42 34.42
CA GLY A 74 -15.13 6.22 34.13
C GLY A 74 -16.23 6.41 33.07
N THR A 75 -16.49 7.62 32.60
CA THR A 75 -17.43 7.87 31.52
C THR A 75 -16.87 7.38 30.17
N THR A 76 -17.75 7.12 29.21
CA THR A 76 -17.38 6.68 27.87
C THR A 76 -18.07 7.51 26.81
N GLU A 77 -17.39 7.70 25.68
CA GLU A 77 -17.92 8.37 24.50
C GLU A 77 -17.54 7.55 23.25
N SER A 78 -18.44 7.48 22.27
CA SER A 78 -18.14 6.88 20.97
C SER A 78 -18.31 7.89 19.85
N VAL A 79 -17.31 7.96 18.98
CA VAL A 79 -17.32 8.76 17.76
C VAL A 79 -17.32 7.82 16.57
N TYR A 80 -18.25 8.02 15.64
CA TYR A 80 -18.43 7.18 14.46
C TYR A 80 -18.18 7.94 13.16
N THR A 81 -17.86 7.23 12.10
CA THR A 81 -17.98 7.77 10.74
C THR A 81 -19.44 8.10 10.45
N ASP A 82 -19.71 9.31 9.97
CA ASP A 82 -21.03 9.82 9.69
C ASP A 82 -21.04 10.76 8.46
N PRO A 83 -22.17 11.35 8.04
CA PRO A 83 -22.23 12.25 6.90
C PRO A 83 -21.44 13.56 7.03
N SER A 84 -20.92 13.90 8.21
CA SER A 84 -20.08 15.08 8.41
C SER A 84 -18.65 14.88 7.87
N TRP A 85 -18.26 13.64 7.64
CA TRP A 85 -16.98 13.30 7.04
C TRP A 85 -16.87 13.83 5.62
N LYS A 86 -15.63 14.07 5.19
CA LYS A 86 -15.33 14.54 3.85
C LYS A 86 -14.29 13.62 3.21
N GLY A 87 -14.37 13.47 1.91
CA GLY A 87 -13.40 12.75 1.10
C GLY A 87 -12.83 13.62 -0.01
N CYS A 88 -11.64 13.31 -0.47
CA CYS A 88 -11.01 13.90 -1.63
C CYS A 88 -10.15 12.86 -2.35
N ASP A 89 -9.75 13.16 -3.57
CA ASP A 89 -8.81 12.34 -4.31
C ASP A 89 -7.43 12.37 -3.61
N SER A 90 -6.69 11.27 -3.72
CA SER A 90 -5.39 11.09 -3.08
C SER A 90 -4.27 11.16 -4.11
N PRO A 91 -3.00 11.33 -3.70
CA PRO A 91 -1.84 11.24 -4.60
C PRO A 91 -1.66 9.83 -5.21
N VAL A 92 -2.29 8.80 -4.67
CA VAL A 92 -2.34 7.47 -5.29
C VAL A 92 -3.40 7.48 -6.38
N VAL A 93 -2.99 7.79 -7.61
CA VAL A 93 -3.89 7.93 -8.77
C VAL A 93 -4.29 6.60 -9.38
N PHE A 94 -3.55 5.55 -9.08
CA PHE A 94 -3.86 4.18 -9.49
C PHE A 94 -3.32 3.20 -8.45
N ALA A 95 -4.13 2.20 -8.07
CA ALA A 95 -3.71 1.07 -7.25
C ALA A 95 -4.51 -0.18 -7.58
N GLU A 96 -3.81 -1.26 -7.89
CA GLU A 96 -4.35 -2.61 -8.12
C GLU A 96 -3.37 -3.65 -7.57
N ILE A 97 -3.89 -4.71 -6.97
CA ILE A 97 -3.03 -5.73 -6.32
C ILE A 97 -1.99 -6.30 -7.28
N TYR A 98 -2.38 -6.62 -8.54
CA TYR A 98 -1.49 -7.25 -9.51
C TYR A 98 -0.79 -6.27 -10.45
N ASP A 99 -1.43 -5.13 -10.74
CA ASP A 99 -0.87 -4.17 -11.70
C ASP A 99 0.05 -3.15 -11.03
N GLY A 100 -0.06 -2.99 -9.71
CA GLY A 100 0.83 -2.10 -8.96
C GLY A 100 0.19 -0.78 -8.56
N GLU A 101 1.03 0.24 -8.34
CA GLU A 101 0.60 1.55 -7.84
C GLU A 101 1.29 2.69 -8.59
N THR A 102 0.53 3.74 -8.86
CA THR A 102 1.04 5.01 -9.38
C THR A 102 0.74 6.13 -8.40
N TYR A 103 1.77 6.86 -8.01
CA TYR A 103 1.72 7.99 -7.10
C TYR A 103 2.15 9.27 -7.81
N ASP A 104 1.36 10.34 -7.65
CA ASP A 104 1.68 11.67 -8.16
C ASP A 104 1.82 12.65 -6.99
N ALA A 105 3.05 13.05 -6.68
CA ALA A 105 3.32 13.97 -5.58
C ALA A 105 2.72 15.37 -5.77
N ALA A 106 2.31 15.74 -6.99
CA ALA A 106 1.62 17.00 -7.23
C ALA A 106 0.22 17.05 -6.59
N LEU A 107 -0.35 15.89 -6.28
CA LEU A 107 -1.66 15.75 -5.64
C LEU A 107 -1.57 15.60 -4.11
N GLU A 108 -0.38 15.68 -3.53
CA GLU A 108 -0.21 15.61 -2.08
C GLU A 108 -0.98 16.73 -1.37
N ILE A 109 -1.70 16.34 -0.34
CA ILE A 109 -2.37 17.27 0.57
C ILE A 109 -1.59 17.26 1.88
N PRO A 110 -0.72 18.25 2.12
CA PRO A 110 0.02 18.34 3.37
C PRO A 110 -0.93 18.33 4.56
N ASP A 111 -0.57 17.57 5.58
CA ASP A 111 -1.33 17.51 6.84
C ASP A 111 -2.79 17.05 6.68
N TRP A 112 -3.09 16.24 5.66
CA TRP A 112 -4.46 15.79 5.35
C TRP A 112 -5.16 15.08 6.52
N SER A 113 -4.40 14.45 7.42
CA SER A 113 -4.91 13.74 8.60
C SER A 113 -4.95 14.61 9.86
N LYS A 114 -4.56 15.89 9.79
CA LYS A 114 -4.67 16.82 10.91
C LYS A 114 -6.04 17.47 10.98
N ALA A 115 -6.44 17.83 12.20
CA ALA A 115 -7.77 18.37 12.49
C ALA A 115 -8.14 19.66 11.74
N GLU A 116 -7.17 20.44 11.31
CA GLU A 116 -7.37 21.77 10.72
C GLU A 116 -6.86 21.87 9.29
N THR A 117 -6.85 20.75 8.53
CA THR A 117 -6.45 20.83 7.14
C THR A 117 -7.43 21.68 6.34
N THR A 118 -6.91 22.71 5.66
CA THR A 118 -7.69 23.59 4.76
C THR A 118 -7.37 23.35 3.30
N LYS A 119 -6.41 22.49 3.00
CA LYS A 119 -5.99 22.15 1.64
C LYS A 119 -6.75 20.94 1.13
N GLY A 120 -6.94 20.86 -0.18
CA GLY A 120 -7.64 19.78 -0.85
C GLY A 120 -9.09 20.13 -1.23
N ASP A 121 -9.59 19.45 -2.26
CA ASP A 121 -10.99 19.58 -2.73
C ASP A 121 -11.90 18.58 -1.97
N TRP A 122 -12.09 18.85 -0.67
CA TRP A 122 -12.86 18.01 0.23
C TRP A 122 -14.37 18.09 -0.06
N LYS A 123 -14.97 16.98 -0.41
CA LYS A 123 -16.39 16.84 -0.71
C LYS A 123 -17.13 16.04 0.36
N PRO A 124 -18.42 16.29 0.60
CA PRO A 124 -19.23 15.44 1.47
C PRO A 124 -19.18 13.98 1.02
N VAL A 125 -19.10 13.07 1.98
CA VAL A 125 -19.20 11.63 1.71
C VAL A 125 -20.67 11.21 1.59
N GLN A 126 -20.89 10.05 0.97
CA GLN A 126 -22.20 9.42 0.90
C GLN A 126 -22.23 8.21 1.83
N LEU A 127 -23.36 8.02 2.52
CA LEU A 127 -23.58 6.80 3.29
C LEU A 127 -23.86 5.65 2.34
N VAL A 128 -23.16 4.55 2.55
CA VAL A 128 -23.40 3.29 1.87
C VAL A 128 -23.98 2.31 2.87
N PHE A 129 -25.14 1.74 2.53
CA PHE A 129 -25.72 0.68 3.35
C PHE A 129 -24.90 -0.61 3.18
N PHE A 130 -24.56 -1.24 4.30
CA PHE A 130 -23.94 -2.55 4.27
C PHE A 130 -24.39 -3.37 5.50
N ASP A 131 -24.40 -4.71 5.36
CA ASP A 131 -24.79 -5.60 6.43
C ASP A 131 -23.66 -5.74 7.47
N THR A 132 -23.82 -5.09 8.62
CA THR A 132 -22.84 -5.16 9.72
C THR A 132 -22.73 -6.54 10.36
N GLN A 133 -23.67 -7.45 10.12
CA GLN A 133 -23.62 -8.80 10.67
C GLN A 133 -22.49 -9.64 10.08
N VAL A 134 -21.94 -9.23 8.93
CA VAL A 134 -20.76 -9.90 8.34
C VAL A 134 -19.44 -9.48 9.00
N MET A 135 -19.44 -8.44 9.83
CA MET A 135 -18.21 -7.96 10.50
C MET A 135 -17.73 -8.94 11.56
N ARG A 136 -16.42 -9.19 11.54
CA ARG A 136 -15.72 -10.03 12.50
C ARG A 136 -14.43 -9.35 12.94
N ALA A 137 -14.07 -9.50 14.22
CA ALA A 137 -12.77 -9.08 14.69
C ALA A 137 -11.67 -9.85 13.95
N GLN A 138 -10.57 -9.19 13.66
CA GLN A 138 -9.40 -9.82 13.05
C GLN A 138 -8.93 -11.01 13.90
N TYR A 139 -9.03 -12.21 13.39
CA TYR A 139 -8.65 -13.45 14.06
C TYR A 139 -7.41 -14.13 13.43
N ALA A 140 -7.12 -13.82 12.17
CA ALA A 140 -5.94 -14.33 11.48
C ALA A 140 -4.69 -13.48 11.79
N ALA A 141 -3.52 -14.08 11.62
CA ALA A 141 -2.26 -13.36 11.71
C ALA A 141 -2.25 -12.19 10.70
N LYS A 142 -1.85 -11.02 11.19
CA LYS A 142 -1.82 -9.81 10.39
C LYS A 142 -0.60 -9.79 9.48
N VAL A 143 -0.75 -9.20 8.29
CA VAL A 143 0.38 -8.97 7.38
C VAL A 143 1.17 -7.77 7.88
N ARG A 144 2.49 -7.90 7.88
CA ARG A 144 3.44 -6.85 8.26
C ARG A 144 4.67 -6.86 7.37
N VAL A 145 5.43 -5.78 7.42
CA VAL A 145 6.81 -5.81 6.92
C VAL A 145 7.63 -6.65 7.90
N MET A 146 8.10 -7.82 7.44
CA MET A 146 8.83 -8.77 8.28
C MET A 146 10.34 -8.61 8.16
N ASP A 147 10.84 -8.39 6.95
CA ASP A 147 12.25 -8.18 6.67
C ASP A 147 12.46 -6.99 5.75
N ARG A 148 13.63 -6.40 5.85
CA ARG A 148 14.12 -5.32 4.97
C ARG A 148 15.42 -5.78 4.35
N ILE A 149 15.38 -6.12 3.07
CA ILE A 149 16.49 -6.74 2.33
C ILE A 149 17.06 -5.71 1.35
N PRO A 150 18.26 -5.18 1.61
CA PRO A 150 18.91 -4.29 0.66
C PRO A 150 19.17 -4.97 -0.69
N ALA A 151 19.11 -4.21 -1.77
CA ALA A 151 19.50 -4.73 -3.08
C ALA A 151 20.96 -5.17 -3.05
N LYS A 152 21.24 -6.36 -3.58
CA LYS A 152 22.60 -6.91 -3.63
C LYS A 152 23.45 -6.25 -4.70
N ARG A 153 22.85 -5.94 -5.85
CA ARG A 153 23.52 -5.32 -6.99
C ARG A 153 22.52 -4.72 -7.98
N ILE A 154 23.06 -3.86 -8.83
CA ILE A 154 22.42 -3.44 -10.09
C ILE A 154 23.34 -3.92 -11.23
N PHE A 155 22.74 -4.43 -12.29
CA PHE A 155 23.48 -4.91 -13.44
C PHE A 155 22.75 -4.60 -14.75
N LYS A 156 23.48 -4.70 -15.87
CA LYS A 156 22.92 -4.65 -17.21
C LYS A 156 22.68 -6.07 -17.71
N THR A 157 21.49 -6.31 -18.26
CA THR A 157 21.22 -7.56 -19.00
C THR A 157 21.95 -7.56 -20.33
N PRO A 158 22.10 -8.73 -21.03
CA PRO A 158 22.61 -8.78 -22.39
C PRO A 158 21.82 -7.90 -23.38
N ALA A 159 20.52 -7.71 -23.17
CA ALA A 159 19.67 -6.81 -23.96
C ALA A 159 19.86 -5.32 -23.62
N GLY A 160 20.62 -5.00 -22.54
CA GLY A 160 20.92 -3.63 -22.14
C GLY A 160 20.01 -3.06 -21.05
N ASP A 161 19.05 -3.82 -20.55
CA ASP A 161 18.15 -3.39 -19.47
C ASP A 161 18.92 -3.22 -18.16
N THR A 162 18.52 -2.24 -17.34
CA THR A 162 19.07 -2.04 -15.99
C THR A 162 18.20 -2.77 -14.98
N VAL A 163 18.78 -3.71 -14.25
CA VAL A 163 18.05 -4.59 -13.34
C VAL A 163 18.64 -4.55 -11.93
N ILE A 164 17.76 -4.45 -10.94
CA ILE A 164 18.06 -4.62 -9.51
C ILE A 164 17.92 -6.11 -9.19
N ASP A 165 18.87 -6.67 -8.44
CA ASP A 165 18.84 -8.05 -7.94
C ASP A 165 18.88 -8.05 -6.41
N PHE A 166 17.85 -8.59 -5.78
CA PHE A 166 17.78 -8.77 -4.32
C PHE A 166 18.33 -10.12 -3.86
N ALA A 167 18.74 -10.99 -4.80
CA ALA A 167 19.30 -12.32 -4.58
C ALA A 167 18.35 -13.34 -3.89
N GLN A 168 17.10 -12.98 -3.69
CA GLN A 168 16.08 -13.82 -3.09
C GLN A 168 14.73 -13.50 -3.71
N ASN A 169 13.98 -14.55 -4.10
CA ASN A 169 12.58 -14.36 -4.50
C ASN A 169 11.70 -14.20 -3.24
N MET A 170 10.80 -13.24 -3.25
CA MET A 170 9.98 -12.88 -2.10
C MET A 170 8.63 -12.28 -2.51
N ALA A 171 7.70 -12.22 -1.57
CA ALA A 171 6.50 -11.40 -1.68
C ALA A 171 6.70 -10.11 -0.88
N GLY A 172 6.42 -8.96 -1.50
CA GLY A 172 6.65 -7.68 -0.84
C GLY A 172 6.54 -6.48 -1.78
N ARG A 173 7.20 -5.41 -1.39
CA ARG A 173 7.31 -4.17 -2.18
C ARG A 173 8.73 -3.61 -2.07
N ILE A 174 9.09 -2.74 -3.00
CA ILE A 174 10.41 -2.08 -2.95
C ILE A 174 10.22 -0.69 -2.35
N GLU A 175 11.03 -0.38 -1.36
CA GLU A 175 11.25 0.99 -0.90
C GLU A 175 12.42 1.56 -1.70
N VAL A 176 12.24 2.75 -2.25
CA VAL A 176 13.21 3.42 -3.11
C VAL A 176 13.52 4.82 -2.58
N THR A 177 14.80 5.15 -2.51
CA THR A 177 15.27 6.50 -2.17
C THR A 177 15.86 7.16 -3.42
N ALA A 178 15.34 8.32 -3.80
CA ALA A 178 15.82 9.06 -4.96
C ALA A 178 15.73 10.57 -4.74
N ALA A 179 16.67 11.31 -5.32
CA ALA A 179 16.59 12.76 -5.46
C ALA A 179 16.07 13.09 -6.86
N GLY A 180 15.03 13.92 -6.95
CA GLY A 180 14.41 14.27 -8.23
C GLY A 180 13.92 15.70 -8.26
N LYS A 181 13.48 16.13 -9.45
CA LYS A 181 12.92 17.46 -9.76
C LYS A 181 11.50 17.30 -10.25
N PRO A 182 10.70 18.40 -10.32
CA PRO A 182 9.35 18.34 -10.85
C PRO A 182 9.28 17.66 -12.21
N GLY A 183 8.43 16.63 -12.33
CA GLY A 183 8.25 15.81 -13.53
C GLY A 183 9.20 14.62 -13.69
N ASP A 184 10.23 14.49 -12.84
CA ASP A 184 11.04 13.26 -12.80
C ASP A 184 10.18 12.09 -12.34
N VAL A 185 10.54 10.89 -12.80
CA VAL A 185 9.77 9.68 -12.54
C VAL A 185 10.68 8.56 -12.04
N ILE A 186 10.25 7.90 -10.97
CA ILE A 186 10.72 6.57 -10.61
C ILE A 186 9.71 5.57 -11.19
N GLU A 187 10.14 4.62 -12.01
CA GLU A 187 9.30 3.53 -12.51
C GLU A 187 10.08 2.21 -12.50
N LEU A 188 9.55 1.26 -11.73
CA LEU A 188 10.11 -0.07 -11.55
C LEU A 188 9.07 -1.12 -11.95
N HIS A 189 9.50 -2.18 -12.67
CA HIS A 189 8.69 -3.37 -12.92
C HIS A 189 9.29 -4.55 -12.17
N CYS A 190 8.54 -5.09 -11.21
CA CYS A 190 8.96 -6.24 -10.43
C CYS A 190 8.79 -7.54 -11.20
N PHE A 191 9.77 -8.46 -11.10
CA PHE A 191 9.69 -9.77 -11.74
C PHE A 191 10.53 -10.81 -11.00
N GLU A 192 10.28 -12.11 -11.29
CA GLU A 192 10.81 -13.20 -10.47
C GLU A 192 12.05 -13.87 -11.06
N VAL A 193 12.16 -13.98 -12.38
CA VAL A 193 13.20 -14.76 -13.06
C VAL A 193 13.72 -14.05 -14.30
N LEU A 194 14.96 -14.32 -14.63
CA LEU A 194 15.54 -13.99 -15.93
C LEU A 194 15.25 -15.12 -16.93
N ASP A 195 15.25 -14.81 -18.21
CA ASP A 195 15.20 -15.82 -19.26
C ASP A 195 16.50 -16.65 -19.32
N LYS A 196 16.53 -17.66 -20.20
CA LYS A 196 17.71 -18.54 -20.39
C LYS A 196 18.97 -17.80 -20.87
N ASP A 197 18.80 -16.62 -21.47
CA ASP A 197 19.88 -15.79 -22.00
C ASP A 197 20.27 -14.67 -21.01
N GLY A 198 19.64 -14.61 -19.82
CA GLY A 198 19.91 -13.65 -18.75
C GLY A 198 19.22 -12.30 -18.94
N ASN A 199 18.17 -12.23 -19.75
CA ASN A 199 17.37 -11.03 -19.95
C ASN A 199 16.13 -11.02 -19.07
N VAL A 200 15.46 -9.86 -19.02
CA VAL A 200 14.19 -9.69 -18.30
C VAL A 200 13.13 -10.63 -18.87
N TYR A 201 12.46 -11.39 -18.02
CA TYR A 201 11.37 -12.29 -18.40
C TYR A 201 10.09 -11.95 -17.66
N LEU A 202 9.07 -11.50 -18.38
CA LEU A 202 7.80 -11.04 -17.84
C LEU A 202 6.60 -11.93 -18.21
N ASP A 203 6.76 -12.93 -19.08
CA ASP A 203 5.64 -13.74 -19.56
C ASP A 203 4.98 -14.55 -18.43
N ASN A 204 5.73 -14.90 -17.38
CA ASN A 204 5.20 -15.57 -16.20
C ASN A 204 4.25 -14.70 -15.38
N LEU A 205 4.34 -13.38 -15.49
CA LEU A 205 3.39 -12.44 -14.86
C LEU A 205 2.02 -12.45 -15.56
N ARG A 206 1.95 -13.02 -16.75
CA ARG A 206 0.74 -13.09 -17.59
C ARG A 206 0.17 -11.70 -17.88
N ALA A 207 -0.91 -11.32 -17.16
CA ALA A 207 -1.57 -10.04 -17.35
C ALA A 207 -1.24 -9.00 -16.26
N ALA A 208 -0.51 -9.40 -15.23
CA ALA A 208 -0.08 -8.50 -14.17
C ALA A 208 1.04 -7.57 -14.69
N LYS A 209 0.98 -6.29 -14.32
CA LYS A 209 2.00 -5.32 -14.72
C LYS A 209 3.11 -5.18 -13.68
N ALA A 210 2.80 -5.46 -12.42
CA ALA A 210 3.72 -5.40 -11.27
C ALA A 210 4.57 -4.12 -11.26
N THR A 211 3.92 -2.97 -11.53
CA THR A 211 4.56 -1.67 -11.74
C THR A 211 4.47 -0.81 -10.50
N MET A 212 5.58 -0.19 -10.13
CA MET A 212 5.66 0.85 -9.11
C MET A 212 6.07 2.15 -9.77
N LYS A 213 5.27 3.23 -9.60
CA LYS A 213 5.53 4.51 -10.25
C LYS A 213 5.32 5.67 -9.30
N TYR A 214 6.31 6.56 -9.22
CA TYR A 214 6.26 7.80 -8.45
C TYR A 214 6.66 8.97 -9.35
N THR A 215 5.87 10.04 -9.34
CA THR A 215 6.17 11.28 -10.08
C THR A 215 6.48 12.40 -9.09
N PHE A 216 7.62 13.05 -9.24
CA PHE A 216 8.05 14.18 -8.41
C PHE A 216 7.29 15.44 -8.74
N ALA A 217 6.86 16.20 -7.71
CA ALA A 217 6.24 17.51 -7.84
C ALA A 217 7.19 18.68 -7.55
N ARG A 218 8.28 18.42 -6.84
CA ARG A 218 9.26 19.43 -6.41
C ARG A 218 10.67 18.84 -6.39
N GLU A 219 11.68 19.70 -6.27
CA GLU A 219 13.06 19.25 -6.07
C GLU A 219 13.24 18.81 -4.62
N GLU A 220 13.40 17.49 -4.44
CA GLU A 220 13.55 16.87 -3.11
C GLU A 220 14.19 15.49 -3.20
N THR A 221 14.59 14.97 -2.04
CA THR A 221 14.93 13.55 -1.88
C THR A 221 13.77 12.86 -1.17
N VAL A 222 13.23 11.81 -1.78
CA VAL A 222 12.14 11.01 -1.22
C VAL A 222 12.63 9.61 -0.88
N THR A 223 12.03 9.03 0.15
CA THR A 223 12.02 7.58 0.37
C THR A 223 10.57 7.13 0.27
N TRP A 224 10.25 6.38 -0.77
CA TRP A 224 8.88 6.01 -1.12
C TRP A 224 8.74 4.52 -1.39
N HIS A 225 7.59 3.99 -1.09
CA HIS A 225 7.14 2.65 -1.48
C HIS A 225 5.63 2.68 -1.77
N PRO A 226 5.09 1.78 -2.60
CA PRO A 226 3.64 1.67 -2.79
C PRO A 226 2.96 1.19 -1.50
N THR A 227 1.73 1.66 -1.29
CA THR A 227 0.96 1.37 -0.08
C THR A 227 -0.07 0.26 -0.28
N PHE A 228 -0.70 0.19 -1.46
CA PHE A 228 -1.88 -0.64 -1.70
C PHE A 228 -1.64 -1.83 -2.62
N THR A 229 -0.39 -2.22 -2.81
CA THR A 229 0.00 -3.37 -3.61
C THR A 229 1.18 -4.10 -2.99
N TYR A 230 1.37 -5.33 -3.38
CA TYR A 230 2.58 -6.13 -3.16
C TYR A 230 2.78 -7.07 -4.35
N MET A 231 3.99 -7.54 -4.55
CA MET A 231 4.37 -8.31 -5.73
C MET A 231 5.27 -9.47 -5.33
N GLY A 232 5.29 -10.53 -6.16
CA GLY A 232 6.31 -11.56 -6.11
C GLY A 232 7.50 -11.11 -6.95
N PHE A 233 8.72 -11.06 -6.39
CA PHE A 233 9.90 -10.66 -7.15
C PHE A 233 11.21 -11.10 -6.50
N GLN A 234 12.21 -11.31 -7.33
CA GLN A 234 13.64 -11.28 -6.97
C GLN A 234 14.30 -10.07 -7.59
N TYR A 235 13.80 -9.65 -8.76
CA TYR A 235 14.37 -8.60 -9.59
C TYR A 235 13.40 -7.44 -9.79
N ALA A 236 13.96 -6.28 -10.12
CA ALA A 236 13.19 -5.17 -10.65
C ALA A 236 13.89 -4.53 -11.85
N LEU A 237 13.16 -4.38 -12.95
CA LEU A 237 13.59 -3.59 -14.10
C LEU A 237 13.45 -2.11 -13.76
N ILE A 238 14.51 -1.35 -13.91
CA ILE A 238 14.47 0.12 -13.80
C ILE A 238 14.07 0.67 -15.16
N VAL A 239 12.82 1.13 -15.26
CA VAL A 239 12.31 1.79 -16.47
C VAL A 239 12.68 3.27 -16.46
N SER A 240 12.55 3.91 -15.30
CA SER A 240 12.93 5.30 -15.08
C SER A 240 13.45 5.49 -13.65
N TYR A 241 14.48 6.31 -13.52
CA TYR A 241 15.03 6.72 -12.23
C TYR A 241 15.78 8.05 -12.41
N PRO A 242 15.58 9.06 -11.55
CA PRO A 242 16.30 10.32 -11.65
C PRO A 242 17.77 10.14 -11.24
N GLY A 243 18.69 10.45 -12.15
CA GLY A 243 20.12 10.29 -11.94
C GLY A 243 20.60 8.86 -12.11
N GLU A 244 21.72 8.51 -11.46
CA GLU A 244 22.35 7.18 -11.54
C GLU A 244 21.87 6.30 -10.38
N PRO A 245 21.18 5.17 -10.64
CA PRO A 245 20.71 4.29 -9.59
C PRO A 245 21.86 3.49 -8.98
N LYS A 246 21.88 3.40 -7.65
CA LYS A 246 22.82 2.58 -6.87
C LYS A 246 22.06 1.55 -6.06
N ALA A 247 22.68 0.40 -5.76
CA ALA A 247 22.03 -0.67 -4.99
C ALA A 247 21.49 -0.16 -3.64
N GLU A 248 22.22 0.71 -2.97
CA GLU A 248 21.84 1.31 -1.69
C GLU A 248 20.55 2.15 -1.73
N ASN A 249 20.08 2.51 -2.92
CA ASN A 249 18.82 3.25 -3.09
C ASN A 249 17.59 2.36 -2.99
N PHE A 250 17.73 1.03 -2.94
CA PHE A 250 16.62 0.10 -3.04
C PHE A 250 16.66 -0.92 -1.91
N THR A 251 15.52 -1.06 -1.22
CA THR A 251 15.31 -2.04 -0.15
C THR A 251 14.01 -2.79 -0.42
N ALA A 252 14.07 -4.10 -0.52
CA ALA A 252 12.86 -4.92 -0.55
C ALA A 252 12.30 -5.07 0.88
N CYS A 253 11.02 -4.76 1.02
CA CYS A 253 10.25 -4.95 2.25
C CYS A 253 9.38 -6.20 2.08
N THR A 254 9.71 -7.30 2.73
CA THR A 254 8.92 -8.53 2.66
C THR A 254 7.60 -8.35 3.39
N LEU A 255 6.51 -8.82 2.78
CA LEU A 255 5.17 -8.74 3.34
C LEU A 255 4.60 -10.15 3.48
N HIS A 256 4.40 -10.59 4.70
CA HIS A 256 3.71 -11.85 5.00
C HIS A 256 3.05 -11.84 6.38
N SER A 257 2.23 -12.85 6.64
CA SER A 257 1.56 -13.00 7.93
C SER A 257 2.57 -13.11 9.06
N ASN A 258 2.42 -12.28 10.09
CA ASN A 258 3.25 -12.30 11.29
C ASN A 258 2.88 -13.51 12.17
N MET A 259 3.43 -14.67 11.84
CA MET A 259 3.24 -15.92 12.59
C MET A 259 4.51 -16.23 13.38
N ALA A 260 4.31 -16.66 14.64
CA ALA A 260 5.43 -17.14 15.45
C ALA A 260 6.02 -18.43 14.84
N SER A 261 7.34 -18.49 14.74
CA SER A 261 8.04 -19.74 14.41
C SER A 261 7.92 -20.72 15.56
N ASN A 262 7.49 -21.94 15.28
CA ASN A 262 7.33 -23.01 16.28
C ASN A 262 8.21 -24.24 15.99
N GLY A 263 9.16 -24.12 15.07
CA GLY A 263 10.10 -25.18 14.72
C GLY A 263 11.17 -24.72 13.74
N SER A 264 12.21 -25.52 13.60
CA SER A 264 13.25 -25.41 12.59
C SER A 264 13.45 -26.78 11.93
N LEU A 265 13.82 -26.78 10.66
CA LEU A 265 14.22 -27.96 9.91
C LEU A 265 15.66 -27.74 9.42
N GLU A 266 16.57 -28.65 9.77
CA GLU A 266 17.97 -28.68 9.32
C GLU A 266 18.15 -29.75 8.24
#